data_47f74b7941c216d0be8546a6c0150455
#
_entry.id   47f74b7941c216d0be8546a6c0150455
#
_cell.length_a   1.000
_cell.length_b   1.000
_cell.length_c   1.000
_cell.angle_alpha   90.00
_cell.angle_beta   90.00
_cell.angle_gamma   90.00
#
_symmetry.space_group_name_H-M   'P 1'
#
loop_
_entity.id
_entity.type
_entity.pdbx_description
1 polymer ?
#
loop_
_entity_poly.entity_id
_entity_poly.type
_entity_poly.pdbx_seq_one_letter_code
_entity_poly.pdbx_strand_id
1 'polypeptide(L)'
;MNFILSFGLIIICALCLGTIFKKIKLPSLIGYLITGIILGPYVFNLINNDILSISSSLRQFALIVILTRAGLSLNINDLKKVGRPAIMLCFVPACLEIVGYLILGHFILGLSIFESCLLGSVMAAVSPAVVVPRMIKLQEEGYGTNKNIPQMIITGASCDDVFVIVLFSSFLTMVSNGNFDYSIFYQVPVSIILGIGIGLLFGFLLSLLFKKININNTIKILILLSFTFIFVGLENFIKNYIPYSGLLSVISLGIMLKIKDNESSIELNKSYNKIWIFAEIILFCLVGAEVDIKFAFSQGLIVILVLFIALIFRITGVFICLIKTKLNFKERLFCAISYLPKATVQASIGGIALSMGLDCGKIILTFAVLAILITAPLGAFLTDFTYKKLLTKENID
;
A
#
# COMPACT_ATOMS: atom_id res chain seq x y z
N MET A 1 -27.10 -0.08 16.57
CA MET A 1 -27.03 1.37 16.28
C MET A 1 -27.49 1.61 14.84
N ASN A 2 -28.01 2.79 14.47
CA ASN A 2 -28.40 3.11 13.10
C ASN A 2 -27.14 3.28 12.22
N PHE A 3 -27.23 2.91 10.93
CA PHE A 3 -26.15 3.03 9.94
C PHE A 3 -25.52 4.44 9.88
N ILE A 4 -26.38 5.47 9.74
CA ILE A 4 -25.91 6.87 9.61
C ILE A 4 -25.18 7.35 10.88
N LEU A 5 -25.72 7.00 12.05
CA LEU A 5 -25.10 7.37 13.33
C LEU A 5 -23.75 6.67 13.53
N SER A 6 -23.66 5.38 13.21
CA SER A 6 -22.39 4.65 13.24
C SER A 6 -21.35 5.25 12.33
N PHE A 7 -21.75 5.61 11.10
CA PHE A 7 -20.86 6.21 10.11
C PHE A 7 -20.35 7.59 10.56
N GLY A 8 -21.24 8.41 11.14
CA GLY A 8 -20.87 9.71 11.73
C GLY A 8 -19.90 9.55 12.91
N LEU A 9 -20.12 8.56 13.79
CA LEU A 9 -19.22 8.28 14.91
C LEU A 9 -17.85 7.81 14.43
N ILE A 10 -17.77 6.93 13.44
CA ILE A 10 -16.50 6.50 12.85
C ILE A 10 -15.70 7.74 12.41
N ILE A 11 -16.32 8.64 11.63
CA ILE A 11 -15.61 9.81 11.09
C ILE A 11 -15.13 10.74 12.21
N ILE A 12 -16.03 11.09 13.15
CA ILE A 12 -15.68 12.07 14.20
C ILE A 12 -14.62 11.54 15.17
N CYS A 13 -14.76 10.28 15.62
CA CYS A 13 -13.79 9.66 16.50
C CYS A 13 -12.44 9.48 15.81
N ALA A 14 -12.44 9.08 14.54
CA ALA A 14 -11.22 8.97 13.75
C ALA A 14 -10.51 10.30 13.59
N LEU A 15 -11.22 11.37 13.25
CA LEU A 15 -10.64 12.71 13.16
C LEU A 15 -10.08 13.19 14.50
N CYS A 16 -10.77 12.95 15.60
CA CYS A 16 -10.30 13.29 16.95
C CYS A 16 -9.00 12.53 17.28
N LEU A 17 -9.01 11.19 17.22
CA LEU A 17 -7.84 10.40 17.53
C LEU A 17 -6.70 10.65 16.52
N GLY A 18 -6.98 10.72 15.23
CA GLY A 18 -5.97 11.05 14.22
C GLY A 18 -5.29 12.39 14.46
N THR A 19 -6.06 13.41 14.92
CA THR A 19 -5.50 14.71 15.28
C THR A 19 -4.62 14.63 16.52
N ILE A 20 -5.02 13.84 17.53
CA ILE A 20 -4.21 13.60 18.75
C ILE A 20 -2.88 12.94 18.35
N PHE A 21 -2.92 11.86 17.55
CA PHE A 21 -1.71 11.18 17.10
C PHE A 21 -0.79 12.12 16.29
N LYS A 22 -1.36 12.94 15.41
CA LYS A 22 -0.60 13.96 14.66
C LYS A 22 0.09 14.98 15.58
N LYS A 23 -0.58 15.43 16.67
CA LYS A 23 0.02 16.35 17.65
C LYS A 23 1.23 15.74 18.36
N ILE A 24 1.21 14.45 18.63
CA ILE A 24 2.35 13.71 19.21
C ILE A 24 3.36 13.22 18.17
N LYS A 25 3.29 13.76 16.94
CA LYS A 25 4.18 13.46 15.80
C LYS A 25 4.11 12.01 15.28
N LEU A 26 3.02 11.31 15.54
CA LEU A 26 2.74 9.99 14.99
C LEU A 26 1.80 10.09 13.78
N PRO A 27 1.82 9.09 12.88
CA PRO A 27 0.89 9.05 11.75
C PRO A 27 -0.57 9.00 12.17
N SER A 28 -1.44 9.84 11.58
CA SER A 28 -2.88 9.91 11.89
C SER A 28 -3.60 8.57 11.67
N LEU A 29 -3.13 7.77 10.72
CA LEU A 29 -3.70 6.46 10.38
C LEU A 29 -3.74 5.48 11.57
N ILE A 30 -2.82 5.63 12.55
CA ILE A 30 -2.84 4.84 13.78
C ILE A 30 -4.08 5.17 14.61
N GLY A 31 -4.41 6.48 14.71
CA GLY A 31 -5.63 6.94 15.37
C GLY A 31 -6.89 6.40 14.70
N TYR A 32 -6.92 6.34 13.37
CA TYR A 32 -8.03 5.77 12.61
C TYR A 32 -8.20 4.28 12.87
N LEU A 33 -7.09 3.52 12.86
CA LEU A 33 -7.10 2.08 13.12
C LEU A 33 -7.55 1.77 14.56
N ILE A 34 -7.03 2.52 15.55
CA ILE A 34 -7.45 2.39 16.94
C ILE A 34 -8.92 2.74 17.12
N THR A 35 -9.43 3.77 16.41
CA THR A 35 -10.86 4.08 16.38
C THR A 35 -11.68 2.87 15.93
N GLY A 36 -11.27 2.21 14.86
CA GLY A 36 -11.93 1.00 14.38
C GLY A 36 -11.93 -0.12 15.40
N ILE A 37 -10.80 -0.38 16.05
CA ILE A 37 -10.69 -1.38 17.12
C ILE A 37 -11.65 -1.06 18.26
N ILE A 38 -11.68 0.18 18.74
CA ILE A 38 -12.50 0.61 19.88
C ILE A 38 -13.99 0.52 19.54
N LEU A 39 -14.40 1.05 18.38
CA LEU A 39 -15.81 1.07 17.97
C LEU A 39 -16.29 -0.29 17.42
N GLY A 40 -15.36 -1.17 17.07
CA GLY A 40 -15.62 -2.46 16.44
C GLY A 40 -16.34 -3.48 17.33
N PRO A 41 -16.72 -4.64 16.75
CA PRO A 41 -17.54 -5.66 17.41
C PRO A 41 -16.83 -6.33 18.58
N TYR A 42 -15.50 -6.28 18.65
CA TYR A 42 -14.71 -6.94 19.69
C TYR A 42 -14.50 -6.09 20.96
N VAL A 43 -14.88 -4.78 20.95
CA VAL A 43 -14.78 -3.87 22.10
C VAL A 43 -16.14 -3.29 22.44
N PHE A 44 -16.53 -2.17 21.85
CA PHE A 44 -17.79 -1.50 22.20
C PHE A 44 -18.98 -1.88 21.32
N ASN A 45 -18.75 -2.55 20.18
CA ASN A 45 -19.80 -2.98 19.24
C ASN A 45 -20.74 -1.82 18.82
N LEU A 46 -20.14 -0.66 18.51
CA LEU A 46 -20.86 0.55 18.10
C LEU A 46 -20.97 0.71 16.59
N ILE A 47 -20.31 -0.15 15.80
CA ILE A 47 -20.41 -0.16 14.35
C ILE A 47 -21.61 -1.03 13.95
N ASN A 48 -22.50 -0.47 13.13
CA ASN A 48 -23.65 -1.18 12.61
C ASN A 48 -23.24 -2.37 11.74
N ASN A 49 -23.94 -3.49 11.84
CA ASN A 49 -23.66 -4.71 11.08
C ASN A 49 -23.74 -4.50 9.56
N ASP A 50 -24.59 -3.59 9.07
CA ASP A 50 -24.66 -3.27 7.64
C ASP A 50 -23.37 -2.62 7.14
N ILE A 51 -22.70 -1.80 7.98
CA ILE A 51 -21.37 -1.23 7.63
C ILE A 51 -20.33 -2.34 7.59
N LEU A 52 -20.36 -3.27 8.54
CA LEU A 52 -19.42 -4.41 8.58
C LEU A 52 -19.63 -5.34 7.38
N SER A 53 -20.88 -5.58 6.98
CA SER A 53 -21.20 -6.43 5.82
C SER A 53 -20.67 -5.88 4.50
N ILE A 54 -20.61 -4.54 4.33
CA ILE A 54 -20.06 -3.88 3.15
C ILE A 54 -18.60 -3.43 3.34
N SER A 55 -17.97 -3.79 4.46
CA SER A 55 -16.61 -3.37 4.82
C SER A 55 -15.59 -3.70 3.73
N SER A 56 -15.64 -4.91 3.15
CA SER A 56 -14.75 -5.31 2.07
C SER A 56 -14.88 -4.43 0.84
N SER A 57 -16.11 -4.07 0.45
CA SER A 57 -16.37 -3.18 -0.70
C SER A 57 -15.88 -1.74 -0.45
N LEU A 58 -16.07 -1.22 0.77
CA LEU A 58 -15.58 0.10 1.15
C LEU A 58 -14.04 0.15 1.20
N ARG A 59 -13.39 -0.91 1.65
CA ARG A 59 -11.91 -1.02 1.60
C ARG A 59 -11.41 -1.15 0.18
N GLN A 60 -12.11 -1.89 -0.69
CA GLN A 60 -11.79 -1.97 -2.12
C GLN A 60 -11.93 -0.61 -2.82
N PHE A 61 -12.97 0.17 -2.47
CA PHE A 61 -13.09 1.57 -2.91
C PHE A 61 -11.86 2.39 -2.52
N ALA A 62 -11.43 2.32 -1.26
CA ALA A 62 -10.25 3.04 -0.79
C ALA A 62 -8.96 2.58 -1.51
N LEU A 63 -8.83 1.27 -1.78
CA LEU A 63 -7.72 0.71 -2.57
C LEU A 63 -7.69 1.28 -3.98
N ILE A 64 -8.84 1.36 -4.66
CA ILE A 64 -8.94 1.95 -6.01
C ILE A 64 -8.51 3.41 -5.99
N VAL A 65 -8.96 4.19 -5.00
CA VAL A 65 -8.60 5.60 -4.86
C VAL A 65 -7.10 5.78 -4.69
N ILE A 66 -6.46 5.01 -3.81
CA ILE A 66 -5.01 5.14 -3.57
C ILE A 66 -4.20 4.68 -4.78
N LEU A 67 -4.61 3.62 -5.48
CA LEU A 67 -3.92 3.13 -6.68
C LEU A 67 -4.04 4.10 -7.85
N THR A 68 -5.21 4.70 -8.05
CA THR A 68 -5.41 5.76 -9.05
C THR A 68 -4.48 6.94 -8.77
N ARG A 69 -4.42 7.38 -7.51
CA ARG A 69 -3.51 8.44 -7.06
C ARG A 69 -2.04 8.06 -7.28
N ALA A 70 -1.65 6.83 -6.97
CA ALA A 70 -0.30 6.34 -7.19
C ALA A 70 0.08 6.40 -8.69
N GLY A 71 -0.80 5.93 -9.57
CA GLY A 71 -0.61 6.03 -11.02
C GLY A 71 -0.48 7.47 -11.52
N LEU A 72 -1.36 8.38 -11.06
CA LEU A 72 -1.33 9.80 -11.42
C LEU A 72 -0.08 10.54 -10.89
N SER A 73 0.53 10.08 -9.81
CA SER A 73 1.71 10.70 -9.20
C SER A 73 3.03 10.15 -9.71
N LEU A 74 3.05 8.93 -10.27
CA LEU A 74 4.28 8.26 -10.70
C LEU A 74 4.96 9.03 -11.84
N ASN A 75 6.22 9.44 -11.61
CA ASN A 75 7.03 10.13 -12.62
C ASN A 75 8.12 9.20 -13.15
N ILE A 76 7.91 8.69 -14.36
CA ILE A 76 8.88 7.79 -15.03
C ILE A 76 10.23 8.48 -15.28
N ASN A 77 10.25 9.79 -15.47
CA ASN A 77 11.50 10.51 -15.67
C ASN A 77 12.34 10.54 -14.39
N ASP A 78 11.71 10.61 -13.22
CA ASP A 78 12.42 10.57 -11.96
C ASP A 78 12.99 9.16 -11.70
N LEU A 79 12.27 8.11 -12.08
CA LEU A 79 12.76 6.73 -12.05
C LEU A 79 14.03 6.57 -12.91
N LYS A 80 14.04 7.17 -14.11
CA LYS A 80 15.21 7.15 -15.00
C LYS A 80 16.39 7.94 -14.43
N LYS A 81 16.14 9.10 -13.79
CA LYS A 81 17.19 9.95 -13.21
C LYS A 81 17.90 9.28 -12.03
N VAL A 82 17.16 8.61 -11.17
CA VAL A 82 17.72 7.92 -9.99
C VAL A 82 18.42 6.61 -10.38
N GLY A 83 18.01 5.98 -11.46
CA GLY A 83 18.68 4.84 -12.09
C GLY A 83 18.50 3.52 -11.33
N ARG A 84 19.50 2.63 -11.47
CA ARG A 84 19.46 1.24 -10.97
C ARG A 84 19.01 1.08 -9.52
N PRO A 85 19.50 1.86 -8.53
CA PRO A 85 19.11 1.64 -7.13
C PRO A 85 17.61 1.82 -6.90
N ALA A 86 16.97 2.83 -7.51
CA ALA A 86 15.53 3.06 -7.37
C ALA A 86 14.72 1.90 -7.99
N ILE A 87 15.13 1.41 -9.15
CA ILE A 87 14.48 0.27 -9.80
C ILE A 87 14.59 -0.97 -8.90
N MET A 88 15.77 -1.27 -8.37
CA MET A 88 15.95 -2.42 -7.48
C MET A 88 15.15 -2.29 -6.18
N LEU A 89 15.01 -1.09 -5.63
CA LEU A 89 14.20 -0.81 -4.44
C LEU A 89 12.69 -1.06 -4.66
N CYS A 90 12.22 -1.09 -5.91
CA CYS A 90 10.82 -1.39 -6.23
C CYS A 90 10.44 -2.87 -5.99
N PHE A 91 11.41 -3.81 -5.97
CA PHE A 91 11.08 -5.23 -5.90
C PHE A 91 12.02 -6.08 -5.02
N VAL A 92 13.33 -5.78 -4.95
CA VAL A 92 14.28 -6.66 -4.22
C VAL A 92 13.99 -6.73 -2.72
N PRO A 93 13.71 -5.62 -2.00
CA PRO A 93 13.37 -5.69 -0.58
C PRO A 93 12.08 -6.49 -0.33
N ALA A 94 11.07 -6.34 -1.22
CA ALA A 94 9.83 -7.08 -1.16
C ALA A 94 10.03 -8.57 -1.39
N CYS A 95 10.80 -8.96 -2.42
CA CYS A 95 11.10 -10.37 -2.69
C CYS A 95 11.79 -11.04 -1.51
N LEU A 96 12.82 -10.40 -0.92
CA LEU A 96 13.52 -10.99 0.22
C LEU A 96 12.64 -11.07 1.46
N GLU A 97 11.80 -10.08 1.71
CA GLU A 97 10.85 -10.13 2.82
C GLU A 97 9.82 -11.27 2.62
N ILE A 98 9.31 -11.48 1.39
CA ILE A 98 8.43 -12.61 1.07
C ILE A 98 9.14 -13.94 1.33
N VAL A 99 10.42 -14.07 0.93
CA VAL A 99 11.21 -15.27 1.25
C VAL A 99 11.34 -15.44 2.79
N GLY A 100 11.54 -14.36 3.53
CA GLY A 100 11.53 -14.40 4.98
C GLY A 100 10.20 -14.93 5.54
N TYR A 101 9.07 -14.41 5.07
CA TYR A 101 7.75 -14.90 5.47
C TYR A 101 7.46 -16.32 4.98
N LEU A 102 7.95 -16.72 3.82
CA LEU A 102 7.85 -18.11 3.34
C LEU A 102 8.49 -19.07 4.34
N ILE A 103 9.70 -18.78 4.77
CA ILE A 103 10.43 -19.62 5.73
C ILE A 103 9.73 -19.59 7.10
N LEU A 104 9.50 -18.40 7.65
CA LEU A 104 8.96 -18.25 8.99
C LEU A 104 7.49 -18.68 9.07
N GLY A 105 6.68 -18.38 8.05
CA GLY A 105 5.28 -18.78 7.96
C GLY A 105 5.13 -20.29 7.92
N HIS A 106 5.92 -20.96 7.12
CA HIS A 106 5.86 -22.41 7.03
C HIS A 106 6.37 -23.11 8.29
N PHE A 107 7.56 -22.74 8.79
CA PHE A 107 8.19 -23.46 9.92
C PHE A 107 7.71 -23.02 11.30
N ILE A 108 7.26 -21.78 11.49
CA ILE A 108 6.87 -21.26 12.80
C ILE A 108 5.34 -21.21 12.94
N LEU A 109 4.64 -20.78 11.87
CA LEU A 109 3.18 -20.60 11.93
C LEU A 109 2.42 -21.81 11.41
N GLY A 110 3.09 -22.82 10.82
CA GLY A 110 2.45 -24.02 10.27
C GLY A 110 1.60 -23.76 9.01
N LEU A 111 1.81 -22.62 8.35
CA LEU A 111 1.12 -22.28 7.13
C LEU A 111 1.65 -23.10 5.95
N SER A 112 0.82 -23.37 4.96
CA SER A 112 1.27 -23.91 3.68
C SER A 112 2.25 -22.94 2.98
N ILE A 113 3.00 -23.44 1.99
CA ILE A 113 3.95 -22.63 1.21
C ILE A 113 3.23 -21.43 0.57
N PHE A 114 2.06 -21.63 -0.03
CA PHE A 114 1.31 -20.57 -0.70
C PHE A 114 0.68 -19.58 0.27
N GLU A 115 0.17 -20.04 1.41
CA GLU A 115 -0.34 -19.14 2.47
C GLU A 115 0.79 -18.30 3.06
N SER A 116 1.98 -18.88 3.24
CA SER A 116 3.17 -18.16 3.68
C SER A 116 3.62 -17.10 2.67
N CYS A 117 3.57 -17.41 1.36
CA CYS A 117 3.83 -16.45 0.30
C CYS A 117 2.74 -15.37 0.23
N LEU A 118 1.47 -15.73 0.46
CA LEU A 118 0.36 -14.79 0.53
C LEU A 118 0.55 -13.82 1.70
N LEU A 119 0.85 -14.34 2.90
CA LEU A 119 1.21 -13.53 4.05
C LEU A 119 2.39 -12.60 3.73
N GLY A 120 3.45 -13.14 3.15
CA GLY A 120 4.63 -12.39 2.75
C GLY A 120 4.30 -11.27 1.77
N SER A 121 3.45 -11.52 0.78
CA SER A 121 3.05 -10.50 -0.19
C SER A 121 2.23 -9.37 0.47
N VAL A 122 1.33 -9.67 1.41
CA VAL A 122 0.62 -8.64 2.18
C VAL A 122 1.60 -7.77 2.96
N MET A 123 2.63 -8.39 3.52
CA MET A 123 3.59 -7.72 4.41
C MET A 123 4.71 -6.98 3.67
N ALA A 124 5.00 -7.35 2.41
CA ALA A 124 6.20 -6.90 1.72
C ALA A 124 6.20 -5.42 1.29
N ALA A 125 5.08 -4.73 1.20
CA ALA A 125 5.04 -3.32 0.80
C ALA A 125 5.56 -2.36 1.90
N VAL A 126 6.27 -1.31 1.49
CA VAL A 126 6.55 -0.14 2.34
C VAL A 126 5.43 0.88 2.18
N SER A 127 5.13 1.65 3.22
CA SER A 127 4.03 2.62 3.15
C SER A 127 4.47 3.99 2.62
N PRO A 128 4.09 4.38 1.39
CA PRO A 128 4.33 5.73 0.89
C PRO A 128 3.67 6.81 1.77
N ALA A 129 2.52 6.52 2.37
CA ALA A 129 1.79 7.46 3.22
C ALA A 129 2.62 7.92 4.45
N VAL A 130 3.50 7.05 4.95
CA VAL A 130 4.40 7.37 6.08
C VAL A 130 5.72 7.96 5.59
N VAL A 131 6.26 7.44 4.49
CA VAL A 131 7.62 7.74 4.01
C VAL A 131 7.66 9.02 3.18
N VAL A 132 6.76 9.18 2.20
CA VAL A 132 6.82 10.28 1.22
C VAL A 132 6.78 11.68 1.86
N PRO A 133 5.88 11.98 2.82
CA PRO A 133 5.87 13.31 3.44
C PRO A 133 7.20 13.66 4.13
N ARG A 134 7.88 12.65 4.71
CA ARG A 134 9.19 12.84 5.35
C ARG A 134 10.28 13.09 4.33
N MET A 135 10.29 12.33 3.25
CA MET A 135 11.27 12.52 2.18
C MET A 135 11.13 13.88 1.49
N ILE A 136 9.90 14.38 1.28
CA ILE A 136 9.64 15.73 0.77
C ILE A 136 10.22 16.77 1.72
N LYS A 137 9.96 16.65 3.02
CA LYS A 137 10.55 17.53 4.04
C LYS A 137 12.08 17.54 4.00
N LEU A 138 12.71 16.36 3.81
CA LEU A 138 14.17 16.28 3.71
C LEU A 138 14.69 16.94 2.44
N GLN A 139 13.96 16.88 1.33
CA GLN A 139 14.30 17.61 0.11
C GLN A 139 14.24 19.13 0.33
N GLU A 140 13.19 19.62 1.01
CA GLU A 140 13.03 21.04 1.35
C GLU A 140 14.12 21.54 2.32
N GLU A 141 14.54 20.70 3.27
CA GLU A 141 15.61 21.00 4.21
C GLU A 141 17.03 20.77 3.65
N GLY A 142 17.19 20.21 2.46
CA GLY A 142 18.48 19.95 1.80
C GLY A 142 19.25 18.73 2.34
N TYR A 143 18.60 17.76 3.00
CA TYR A 143 19.29 16.58 3.52
C TYR A 143 19.30 15.43 2.50
N GLY A 144 20.51 14.95 2.16
CA GLY A 144 20.73 13.83 1.25
C GLY A 144 20.39 14.13 -0.22
N THR A 145 20.16 15.40 -0.57
CA THR A 145 19.80 15.87 -1.93
C THR A 145 20.94 15.72 -2.92
N ASN A 146 22.18 15.90 -2.47
CA ASN A 146 23.40 15.75 -3.27
C ASN A 146 23.57 14.33 -3.89
N LYS A 147 22.94 13.32 -3.29
CA LYS A 147 22.94 11.92 -3.78
C LYS A 147 21.56 11.44 -4.17
N ASN A 148 20.58 12.34 -4.27
CA ASN A 148 19.17 12.04 -4.61
C ASN A 148 18.53 10.97 -3.70
N ILE A 149 18.94 10.88 -2.41
CA ILE A 149 18.46 9.85 -1.47
C ILE A 149 16.95 9.96 -1.25
N PRO A 150 16.37 11.14 -0.91
CA PRO A 150 14.94 11.26 -0.73
C PRO A 150 14.15 10.89 -1.98
N GLN A 151 14.59 11.34 -3.17
CA GLN A 151 13.92 11.02 -4.44
C GLN A 151 13.98 9.52 -4.76
N MET A 152 15.11 8.88 -4.48
CA MET A 152 15.29 7.43 -4.65
C MET A 152 14.29 6.64 -3.77
N ILE A 153 14.14 7.04 -2.51
CA ILE A 153 13.22 6.40 -1.57
C ILE A 153 11.77 6.64 -1.99
N ILE A 154 11.38 7.87 -2.38
CA ILE A 154 10.02 8.17 -2.86
C ILE A 154 9.67 7.29 -4.05
N THR A 155 10.57 7.23 -5.03
CA THR A 155 10.35 6.49 -6.27
C THR A 155 10.25 4.99 -6.01
N GLY A 156 11.19 4.44 -5.23
CA GLY A 156 11.19 3.02 -4.86
C GLY A 156 9.93 2.62 -4.09
N ALA A 157 9.56 3.40 -3.07
CA ALA A 157 8.36 3.14 -2.26
C ALA A 157 7.05 3.21 -3.06
N SER A 158 6.97 4.11 -4.04
CA SER A 158 5.76 4.23 -4.89
C SER A 158 5.60 3.08 -5.88
N CYS A 159 6.70 2.49 -6.35
CA CYS A 159 6.67 1.35 -7.27
C CYS A 159 6.54 0.00 -6.53
N ASP A 160 7.02 -0.09 -5.30
CA ASP A 160 6.95 -1.28 -4.44
C ASP A 160 5.50 -1.76 -4.25
N ASP A 161 4.56 -0.82 -4.02
CA ASP A 161 3.13 -1.12 -3.87
C ASP A 161 2.57 -1.87 -5.09
N VAL A 162 2.94 -1.42 -6.31
CA VAL A 162 2.47 -2.04 -7.56
C VAL A 162 2.96 -3.48 -7.67
N PHE A 163 4.25 -3.69 -7.43
CA PHE A 163 4.87 -5.01 -7.50
C PHE A 163 4.24 -5.99 -6.49
N VAL A 164 4.06 -5.53 -5.26
CA VAL A 164 3.50 -6.34 -4.16
C VAL A 164 2.04 -6.74 -4.45
N ILE A 165 1.22 -5.84 -5.01
CA ILE A 165 -0.17 -6.14 -5.34
C ILE A 165 -0.28 -7.21 -6.42
N VAL A 166 0.64 -7.22 -7.40
CA VAL A 166 0.71 -8.27 -8.41
C VAL A 166 0.98 -9.63 -7.77
N LEU A 167 1.99 -9.68 -6.90
CA LEU A 167 2.33 -10.94 -6.21
C LEU A 167 1.21 -11.39 -5.27
N PHE A 168 0.58 -10.46 -4.55
CA PHE A 168 -0.57 -10.74 -3.71
C PHE A 168 -1.72 -11.39 -4.51
N SER A 169 -2.12 -10.79 -5.62
CA SER A 169 -3.19 -11.31 -6.48
C SER A 169 -2.87 -12.72 -6.97
N SER A 170 -1.60 -12.97 -7.31
CA SER A 170 -1.11 -14.26 -7.75
C SER A 170 -1.20 -15.33 -6.65
N PHE A 171 -0.66 -15.04 -5.47
CA PHE A 171 -0.68 -15.97 -4.34
C PHE A 171 -2.10 -16.17 -3.79
N LEU A 172 -2.94 -15.13 -3.81
CA LEU A 172 -4.34 -15.24 -3.41
C LEU A 172 -5.09 -16.24 -4.30
N THR A 173 -4.87 -16.19 -5.61
CA THR A 173 -5.45 -17.14 -6.56
C THR A 173 -4.95 -18.56 -6.29
N MET A 174 -3.66 -18.74 -6.00
CA MET A 174 -3.09 -20.04 -5.65
C MET A 174 -3.71 -20.65 -4.39
N VAL A 175 -3.89 -19.84 -3.34
CA VAL A 175 -4.49 -20.28 -2.07
C VAL A 175 -5.97 -20.60 -2.25
N SER A 176 -6.72 -19.77 -3.00
CA SER A 176 -8.17 -19.98 -3.18
C SER A 176 -8.51 -21.19 -4.04
N ASN A 177 -7.67 -21.59 -4.99
CA ASN A 177 -7.93 -22.73 -5.87
C ASN A 177 -7.57 -24.09 -5.22
N GLY A 178 -6.84 -24.11 -4.12
CA GLY A 178 -6.54 -25.30 -3.31
C GLY A 178 -5.64 -26.36 -3.96
N ASN A 179 -5.36 -26.26 -5.26
CA ASN A 179 -4.51 -27.18 -6.03
C ASN A 179 -3.44 -26.43 -6.80
N PHE A 180 -2.28 -27.06 -6.91
CA PHE A 180 -1.19 -26.58 -7.76
C PHE A 180 -1.59 -26.73 -9.22
N ASP A 181 -2.16 -25.68 -9.80
CA ASP A 181 -2.49 -25.65 -11.21
C ASP A 181 -1.33 -24.99 -11.99
N TYR A 182 -0.68 -25.74 -12.85
CA TYR A 182 0.38 -25.23 -13.73
C TYR A 182 -0.11 -24.07 -14.63
N SER A 183 -1.43 -23.95 -14.84
CA SER A 183 -2.02 -22.84 -15.57
C SER A 183 -1.69 -21.48 -14.98
N ILE A 184 -1.40 -21.38 -13.69
CA ILE A 184 -1.04 -20.16 -12.98
C ILE A 184 0.25 -19.54 -13.53
N PHE A 185 1.22 -20.36 -13.94
CA PHE A 185 2.47 -19.86 -14.51
C PHE A 185 2.29 -19.03 -15.79
N TYR A 186 1.26 -19.30 -16.58
CA TYR A 186 0.94 -18.46 -17.74
C TYR A 186 -0.17 -17.43 -17.41
N GLN A 187 -1.12 -17.75 -16.53
CA GLN A 187 -2.21 -16.83 -16.17
C GLN A 187 -1.68 -15.56 -15.50
N VAL A 188 -0.70 -15.67 -14.60
CA VAL A 188 -0.12 -14.51 -13.93
C VAL A 188 0.56 -13.54 -14.90
N PRO A 189 1.53 -13.95 -15.74
CA PRO A 189 2.10 -13.04 -16.74
C PRO A 189 1.06 -12.46 -17.70
N VAL A 190 0.09 -13.26 -18.14
CA VAL A 190 -0.97 -12.81 -19.04
C VAL A 190 -1.86 -11.76 -18.35
N SER A 191 -2.26 -11.98 -17.10
CA SER A 191 -3.07 -11.01 -16.34
C SER A 191 -2.36 -9.68 -16.15
N ILE A 192 -1.05 -9.71 -15.93
CA ILE A 192 -0.20 -8.53 -15.83
C ILE A 192 -0.16 -7.77 -17.16
N ILE A 193 0.13 -8.46 -18.25
CA ILE A 193 0.24 -7.85 -19.59
C ILE A 193 -1.10 -7.27 -20.02
N LEU A 194 -2.21 -8.00 -19.84
CA LEU A 194 -3.55 -7.53 -20.18
C LEU A 194 -3.97 -6.35 -19.27
N GLY A 195 -3.74 -6.45 -17.97
CA GLY A 195 -4.03 -5.36 -17.05
C GLY A 195 -3.29 -4.08 -17.42
N ILE A 196 -1.98 -4.15 -17.63
CA ILE A 196 -1.17 -3.00 -18.06
C ILE A 196 -1.63 -2.50 -19.42
N GLY A 197 -1.82 -3.38 -20.40
CA GLY A 197 -2.21 -3.00 -21.76
C GLY A 197 -3.54 -2.26 -21.82
N ILE A 198 -4.57 -2.80 -21.15
CA ILE A 198 -5.90 -2.18 -21.06
C ILE A 198 -5.82 -0.83 -20.35
N GLY A 199 -5.13 -0.76 -19.21
CA GLY A 199 -4.96 0.50 -18.48
C GLY A 199 -4.25 1.57 -19.30
N LEU A 200 -3.17 1.23 -20.01
CA LEU A 200 -2.47 2.16 -20.91
C LEU A 200 -3.35 2.61 -22.07
N LEU A 201 -4.11 1.71 -22.69
CA LEU A 201 -5.02 2.03 -23.79
C LEU A 201 -6.08 3.05 -23.36
N PHE A 202 -6.81 2.76 -22.26
CA PHE A 202 -7.85 3.66 -21.79
C PHE A 202 -7.29 4.96 -21.21
N GLY A 203 -6.11 4.94 -20.58
CA GLY A 203 -5.41 6.15 -20.16
C GLY A 203 -5.04 7.05 -21.34
N PHE A 204 -4.61 6.46 -22.46
CA PHE A 204 -4.37 7.19 -23.70
C PHE A 204 -5.66 7.79 -24.27
N LEU A 205 -6.75 7.00 -24.37
CA LEU A 205 -8.03 7.47 -24.88
C LEU A 205 -8.59 8.61 -24.03
N LEU A 206 -8.54 8.49 -22.70
CA LEU A 206 -8.99 9.54 -21.78
C LEU A 206 -8.11 10.80 -21.89
N SER A 207 -6.81 10.67 -22.11
CA SER A 207 -5.94 11.83 -22.32
C SER A 207 -6.32 12.62 -23.58
N LEU A 208 -6.70 11.92 -24.66
CA LEU A 208 -7.20 12.55 -25.88
C LEU A 208 -8.55 13.23 -25.64
N LEU A 209 -9.45 12.58 -24.93
CA LEU A 209 -10.77 13.13 -24.58
C LEU A 209 -10.63 14.42 -23.76
N PHE A 210 -9.79 14.40 -22.72
CA PHE A 210 -9.60 15.53 -21.80
C PHE A 210 -8.92 16.73 -22.47
N LYS A 211 -8.07 16.49 -23.48
CA LYS A 211 -7.46 17.55 -24.28
C LYS A 211 -8.41 18.13 -25.34
N LYS A 212 -9.25 17.28 -25.96
CA LYS A 212 -10.10 17.68 -27.07
C LYS A 212 -11.37 18.41 -26.60
N ILE A 213 -11.91 18.03 -25.46
CA ILE A 213 -13.17 18.56 -24.91
C ILE A 213 -12.84 19.31 -23.63
N ASN A 214 -13.29 20.55 -23.54
CA ASN A 214 -13.14 21.36 -22.32
C ASN A 214 -14.12 20.86 -21.24
N ILE A 215 -13.73 19.81 -20.51
CA ILE A 215 -14.51 19.16 -19.47
C ILE A 215 -14.12 19.75 -18.12
N ASN A 216 -15.11 20.07 -17.28
CA ASN A 216 -14.88 20.49 -15.91
C ASN A 216 -14.12 19.39 -15.11
N ASN A 217 -13.23 19.81 -14.24
CA ASN A 217 -12.37 18.91 -13.45
C ASN A 217 -13.18 17.89 -12.63
N THR A 218 -14.33 18.29 -12.07
CA THR A 218 -15.24 17.39 -11.36
C THR A 218 -15.74 16.24 -12.25
N ILE A 219 -16.08 16.53 -13.50
CA ILE A 219 -16.54 15.51 -14.45
C ILE A 219 -15.39 14.60 -14.85
N LYS A 220 -14.16 15.12 -15.04
CA LYS A 220 -12.96 14.31 -15.30
C LYS A 220 -12.72 13.31 -14.17
N ILE A 221 -12.88 13.71 -12.90
CA ILE A 221 -12.74 12.84 -11.73
C ILE A 221 -13.78 11.72 -11.75
N LEU A 222 -15.05 12.05 -12.02
CA LEU A 222 -16.13 11.06 -12.06
C LEU A 222 -15.92 10.05 -13.20
N ILE A 223 -15.51 10.51 -14.38
CA ILE A 223 -15.16 9.63 -15.51
C ILE A 223 -14.03 8.68 -15.10
N LEU A 224 -12.95 9.22 -14.51
CA LEU A 224 -11.80 8.42 -14.09
C LEU A 224 -12.20 7.38 -13.03
N LEU A 225 -12.98 7.78 -12.01
CA LEU A 225 -13.51 6.87 -11.00
C LEU A 225 -14.38 5.77 -11.62
N SER A 226 -15.24 6.11 -12.58
CA SER A 226 -16.10 5.13 -13.25
C SER A 226 -15.28 4.08 -13.99
N PHE A 227 -14.26 4.48 -14.75
CA PHE A 227 -13.37 3.52 -15.42
C PHE A 227 -12.59 2.64 -14.43
N THR A 228 -12.10 3.22 -13.33
CA THR A 228 -11.36 2.43 -12.34
C THR A 228 -12.25 1.42 -11.61
N PHE A 229 -13.52 1.76 -11.33
CA PHE A 229 -14.51 0.82 -10.80
C PHE A 229 -14.85 -0.28 -11.79
N ILE A 230 -15.06 0.07 -13.07
CA ILE A 230 -15.35 -0.89 -14.13
C ILE A 230 -14.19 -1.88 -14.27
N PHE A 231 -12.94 -1.43 -14.25
CA PHE A 231 -11.78 -2.31 -14.38
C PHE A 231 -11.72 -3.34 -13.26
N VAL A 232 -11.92 -2.91 -12.02
CA VAL A 232 -11.90 -3.83 -10.87
C VAL A 232 -13.14 -4.73 -10.83
N GLY A 233 -14.30 -4.20 -11.21
CA GLY A 233 -15.52 -5.00 -11.33
C GLY A 233 -15.43 -6.06 -12.43
N LEU A 234 -14.86 -5.71 -13.59
CA LEU A 234 -14.64 -6.64 -14.71
C LEU A 234 -13.70 -7.80 -14.33
N GLU A 235 -12.67 -7.56 -13.51
CA GLU A 235 -11.78 -8.62 -13.03
C GLU A 235 -12.57 -9.79 -12.44
N ASN A 236 -13.51 -9.49 -11.54
CA ASN A 236 -14.33 -10.49 -10.89
C ASN A 236 -15.29 -11.22 -11.87
N PHE A 237 -15.73 -10.53 -12.92
CA PHE A 237 -16.66 -11.07 -13.89
C PHE A 237 -15.98 -11.97 -14.93
N ILE A 238 -14.77 -11.59 -15.39
CA ILE A 238 -14.10 -12.28 -16.52
C ILE A 238 -12.96 -13.20 -16.10
N LYS A 239 -12.55 -13.22 -14.82
CA LYS A 239 -11.40 -13.99 -14.33
C LYS A 239 -11.45 -15.49 -14.67
N ASN A 240 -12.65 -16.06 -14.82
CA ASN A 240 -12.82 -17.47 -15.18
C ASN A 240 -12.59 -17.76 -16.67
N TYR A 241 -12.57 -16.74 -17.53
CA TYR A 241 -12.41 -16.85 -18.97
C TYR A 241 -11.06 -16.31 -19.44
N ILE A 242 -10.66 -15.16 -18.89
CA ILE A 242 -9.45 -14.43 -19.30
C ILE A 242 -8.74 -13.95 -18.04
N PRO A 243 -7.47 -14.34 -17.84
CA PRO A 243 -6.69 -13.80 -16.72
C PRO A 243 -6.46 -12.32 -16.93
N TYR A 244 -7.01 -11.50 -16.04
CA TYR A 244 -6.98 -10.05 -16.12
C TYR A 244 -6.82 -9.43 -14.74
N SER A 245 -5.98 -8.40 -14.59
CA SER A 245 -5.81 -7.64 -13.35
C SER A 245 -6.38 -6.23 -13.48
N GLY A 246 -7.51 -6.00 -12.84
CA GLY A 246 -8.18 -4.69 -12.79
C GLY A 246 -7.36 -3.66 -12.01
N LEU A 247 -6.70 -4.08 -10.93
CA LEU A 247 -5.86 -3.18 -10.12
C LEU A 247 -4.66 -2.65 -10.91
N LEU A 248 -4.05 -3.50 -11.74
CA LEU A 248 -2.97 -3.05 -12.64
C LEU A 248 -3.48 -2.11 -13.72
N SER A 249 -4.69 -2.33 -14.23
CA SER A 249 -5.31 -1.41 -15.19
C SER A 249 -5.56 -0.04 -14.58
N VAL A 250 -5.98 0.03 -13.32
CA VAL A 250 -6.17 1.30 -12.59
C VAL A 250 -4.86 2.10 -12.50
N ILE A 251 -3.78 1.45 -12.08
CA ILE A 251 -2.47 2.12 -11.96
C ILE A 251 -1.96 2.55 -13.33
N SER A 252 -2.00 1.65 -14.33
CA SER A 252 -1.49 1.90 -15.67
C SER A 252 -2.25 3.01 -16.40
N LEU A 253 -3.56 3.11 -16.18
CA LEU A 253 -4.38 4.21 -16.65
C LEU A 253 -3.88 5.55 -16.09
N GLY A 254 -3.64 5.64 -14.78
CA GLY A 254 -3.10 6.83 -14.14
C GLY A 254 -1.72 7.22 -14.67
N ILE A 255 -0.83 6.25 -14.86
CA ILE A 255 0.52 6.45 -15.43
C ILE A 255 0.43 7.02 -16.86
N MET A 256 -0.44 6.46 -17.71
CA MET A 256 -0.58 6.93 -19.09
C MET A 256 -1.16 8.34 -19.16
N LEU A 257 -2.15 8.65 -18.33
CA LEU A 257 -2.66 10.02 -18.18
C LEU A 257 -1.53 10.98 -17.79
N LYS A 258 -0.68 10.60 -16.82
CA LYS A 258 0.47 11.40 -16.40
C LYS A 258 1.47 11.66 -17.52
N ILE A 259 1.74 10.66 -18.36
CA ILE A 259 2.67 10.76 -19.49
C ILE A 259 2.10 11.66 -20.58
N LYS A 260 0.83 11.53 -20.91
CA LYS A 260 0.21 12.17 -22.08
C LYS A 260 -0.42 13.51 -21.78
N ASP A 261 -0.94 13.70 -20.57
CA ASP A 261 -1.62 14.92 -20.10
C ASP A 261 -1.22 15.23 -18.65
N ASN A 262 -0.01 15.79 -18.53
CA ASN A 262 0.58 16.08 -17.22
C ASN A 262 -0.21 17.13 -16.45
N GLU A 263 -0.78 18.14 -17.12
CA GLU A 263 -1.56 19.22 -16.47
C GLU A 263 -2.82 18.66 -15.83
N SER A 264 -3.66 17.98 -16.63
CA SER A 264 -4.86 17.31 -16.09
C SER A 264 -4.52 16.29 -15.00
N SER A 265 -3.42 15.56 -15.14
CA SER A 265 -2.99 14.58 -14.12
C SER A 265 -2.66 15.25 -12.79
N ILE A 266 -2.00 16.42 -12.78
CA ILE A 266 -1.69 17.17 -11.55
C ILE A 266 -2.97 17.65 -10.86
N GLU A 267 -3.93 18.18 -11.61
CA GLU A 267 -5.22 18.64 -11.07
C GLU A 267 -6.07 17.49 -10.53
N LEU A 268 -6.12 16.38 -11.28
CA LEU A 268 -6.80 15.15 -10.84
C LEU A 268 -6.17 14.60 -9.57
N ASN A 269 -4.84 14.54 -9.49
CA ASN A 269 -4.14 14.07 -8.31
C ASN A 269 -4.42 14.93 -7.06
N LYS A 270 -4.49 16.27 -7.21
CA LYS A 270 -4.90 17.17 -6.12
C LYS A 270 -6.32 16.85 -5.62
N SER A 271 -7.23 16.53 -6.52
CA SER A 271 -8.61 16.18 -6.17
C SER A 271 -8.70 14.79 -5.53
N TYR A 272 -7.97 13.81 -6.06
CA TYR A 272 -7.86 12.48 -5.47
C TYR A 272 -7.22 12.51 -4.07
N ASN A 273 -6.32 13.45 -3.79
CA ASN A 273 -5.79 13.66 -2.44
C ASN A 273 -6.89 14.06 -1.43
N LYS A 274 -7.90 14.82 -1.85
CA LYS A 274 -9.05 15.16 -0.99
C LYS A 274 -9.96 13.96 -0.76
N ILE A 275 -10.23 13.18 -1.81
CA ILE A 275 -11.03 11.93 -1.70
C ILE A 275 -10.30 10.93 -0.81
N TRP A 276 -8.97 10.87 -0.91
CA TRP A 276 -8.15 9.97 -0.12
C TRP A 276 -8.28 10.19 1.38
N ILE A 277 -8.41 11.44 1.85
CA ILE A 277 -8.58 11.72 3.28
C ILE A 277 -9.79 10.97 3.85
N PHE A 278 -10.91 10.99 3.13
CA PHE A 278 -12.11 10.24 3.52
C PHE A 278 -11.91 8.72 3.39
N ALA A 279 -11.37 8.29 2.26
CA ALA A 279 -11.11 6.88 1.97
C ALA A 279 -10.13 6.25 3.00
N GLU A 280 -9.10 7.01 3.42
CA GLU A 280 -8.12 6.60 4.42
C GLU A 280 -8.77 6.35 5.79
N ILE A 281 -9.65 7.26 6.24
CA ILE A 281 -10.39 7.09 7.48
C ILE A 281 -11.21 5.80 7.44
N ILE A 282 -12.01 5.61 6.39
CA ILE A 282 -12.84 4.43 6.22
C ILE A 282 -11.99 3.16 6.19
N LEU A 283 -10.92 3.16 5.39
CA LEU A 283 -10.02 2.02 5.26
C LEU A 283 -9.47 1.56 6.61
N PHE A 284 -8.81 2.47 7.33
CA PHE A 284 -8.13 2.09 8.57
C PHE A 284 -9.11 1.79 9.71
N CYS A 285 -10.24 2.49 9.80
CA CYS A 285 -11.27 2.19 10.79
C CYS A 285 -11.90 0.81 10.54
N LEU A 286 -12.25 0.48 9.30
CA LEU A 286 -12.87 -0.82 9.00
C LEU A 286 -11.87 -1.99 9.18
N VAL A 287 -10.60 -1.79 8.82
CA VAL A 287 -9.57 -2.79 9.11
C VAL A 287 -9.40 -2.99 10.61
N GLY A 288 -9.38 -1.91 11.39
CA GLY A 288 -9.33 -1.98 12.84
C GLY A 288 -10.54 -2.70 13.45
N ALA A 289 -11.73 -2.47 12.92
CA ALA A 289 -12.96 -3.08 13.39
C ALA A 289 -13.01 -4.61 13.19
N GLU A 290 -12.32 -5.14 12.20
CA GLU A 290 -12.24 -6.59 11.92
C GLU A 290 -11.23 -7.34 12.80
N VAL A 291 -10.42 -6.63 13.61
CA VAL A 291 -9.40 -7.25 14.45
C VAL A 291 -10.03 -7.96 15.64
N ASP A 292 -9.87 -9.27 15.66
CA ASP A 292 -10.14 -10.07 16.85
C ASP A 292 -9.03 -9.84 17.89
N ILE A 293 -9.34 -9.02 18.89
CA ILE A 293 -8.37 -8.60 19.91
C ILE A 293 -7.89 -9.81 20.73
N LYS A 294 -8.77 -10.77 21.06
CA LYS A 294 -8.39 -11.96 21.82
C LYS A 294 -7.39 -12.80 21.04
N PHE A 295 -7.66 -13.01 19.76
CA PHE A 295 -6.74 -13.69 18.86
C PHE A 295 -5.42 -12.93 18.70
N ALA A 296 -5.48 -11.62 18.52
CA ALA A 296 -4.30 -10.76 18.40
C ALA A 296 -3.42 -10.80 19.67
N PHE A 297 -4.00 -10.88 20.87
CA PHE A 297 -3.24 -11.03 22.10
C PHE A 297 -2.66 -12.44 22.26
N SER A 298 -3.41 -13.49 21.88
CA SER A 298 -2.93 -14.88 22.02
C SER A 298 -1.77 -15.19 21.07
N GLN A 299 -1.78 -14.64 19.86
CA GLN A 299 -0.74 -14.86 18.84
C GLN A 299 0.28 -13.72 18.78
N GLY A 300 0.06 -12.62 19.48
CA GLY A 300 0.79 -11.36 19.30
C GLY A 300 2.30 -11.50 19.46
N LEU A 301 2.77 -12.28 20.41
CA LEU A 301 4.19 -12.48 20.65
C LEU A 301 4.88 -13.15 19.44
N ILE A 302 4.26 -14.21 18.91
CA ILE A 302 4.79 -14.95 17.74
C ILE A 302 4.74 -14.05 16.51
N VAL A 303 3.64 -13.32 16.31
CA VAL A 303 3.47 -12.38 15.20
C VAL A 303 4.54 -11.29 15.24
N ILE A 304 4.79 -10.69 16.41
CA ILE A 304 5.81 -9.66 16.58
C ILE A 304 7.20 -10.21 16.32
N LEU A 305 7.52 -11.40 16.82
CA LEU A 305 8.81 -12.05 16.60
C LEU A 305 9.03 -12.32 15.10
N VAL A 306 8.08 -12.94 14.43
CA VAL A 306 8.15 -13.23 12.99
C VAL A 306 8.26 -11.92 12.19
N LEU A 307 7.50 -10.89 12.55
CA LEU A 307 7.56 -9.57 11.92
C LEU A 307 8.98 -8.98 11.98
N PHE A 308 9.59 -8.95 13.16
CA PHE A 308 10.94 -8.38 13.30
C PHE A 308 12.01 -9.20 12.58
N ILE A 309 11.91 -10.53 12.58
CA ILE A 309 12.83 -11.37 11.81
C ILE A 309 12.65 -11.14 10.31
N ALA A 310 11.42 -11.07 9.81
CA ALA A 310 11.14 -10.79 8.39
C ALA A 310 11.66 -9.41 7.96
N LEU A 311 11.61 -8.40 8.85
CA LEU A 311 12.19 -7.08 8.58
C LEU A 311 13.71 -7.13 8.39
N ILE A 312 14.42 -8.10 8.96
CA ILE A 312 15.86 -8.29 8.70
C ILE A 312 16.09 -8.66 7.23
N PHE A 313 15.24 -9.54 6.67
CA PHE A 313 15.30 -9.87 5.24
C PHE A 313 15.05 -8.63 4.36
N ARG A 314 14.07 -7.79 4.75
CA ARG A 314 13.81 -6.53 4.05
C ARG A 314 15.00 -5.59 4.10
N ILE A 315 15.57 -5.36 5.28
CA ILE A 315 16.76 -4.52 5.49
C ILE A 315 17.90 -5.03 4.60
N THR A 316 18.15 -6.34 4.60
CA THR A 316 19.15 -6.97 3.74
C THR A 316 18.89 -6.66 2.27
N GLY A 317 17.62 -6.73 1.84
CA GLY A 317 17.22 -6.36 0.47
C GLY A 317 17.56 -4.92 0.12
N VAL A 318 17.29 -3.97 1.02
CA VAL A 318 17.67 -2.57 0.81
C VAL A 318 19.18 -2.42 0.68
N PHE A 319 19.96 -3.06 1.55
CA PHE A 319 21.42 -3.01 1.45
C PHE A 319 21.94 -3.59 0.12
N ILE A 320 21.35 -4.68 -0.37
CA ILE A 320 21.69 -5.27 -1.68
C ILE A 320 21.41 -4.28 -2.82
N CYS A 321 20.29 -3.58 -2.80
CA CYS A 321 19.95 -2.56 -3.81
C CYS A 321 21.00 -1.44 -3.88
N LEU A 322 21.59 -1.11 -2.74
CA LEU A 322 22.55 -0.01 -2.59
C LEU A 322 24.01 -0.43 -2.80
N ILE A 323 24.28 -1.69 -3.13
CA ILE A 323 25.63 -2.15 -3.54
C ILE A 323 26.02 -1.42 -4.82
N LYS A 324 27.29 -1.02 -4.92
CA LYS A 324 27.86 -0.23 -6.05
C LYS A 324 27.24 1.17 -6.23
N THR A 325 26.62 1.74 -5.18
CA THR A 325 26.26 3.15 -5.11
C THR A 325 27.34 3.95 -4.39
N LYS A 326 27.35 5.28 -4.62
CA LYS A 326 28.25 6.21 -3.92
C LYS A 326 27.80 6.52 -2.46
N LEU A 327 26.80 5.78 -1.94
CA LEU A 327 26.29 5.96 -0.59
C LEU A 327 27.24 5.33 0.44
N ASN A 328 27.54 6.08 1.50
CA ASN A 328 28.27 5.55 2.65
C ASN A 328 27.35 4.67 3.54
N PHE A 329 27.92 4.00 4.54
CA PHE A 329 27.15 3.09 5.40
C PHE A 329 26.02 3.79 6.16
N LYS A 330 26.24 5.02 6.64
CA LYS A 330 25.21 5.81 7.35
C LYS A 330 24.02 6.12 6.45
N GLU A 331 24.28 6.53 5.21
CA GLU A 331 23.27 6.83 4.21
C GLU A 331 22.48 5.57 3.82
N ARG A 332 23.14 4.42 3.66
CA ARG A 332 22.48 3.13 3.40
C ARG A 332 21.62 2.69 4.58
N LEU A 333 22.09 2.90 5.81
CA LEU A 333 21.31 2.63 7.02
C LEU A 333 20.05 3.51 7.07
N PHE A 334 20.16 4.79 6.71
CA PHE A 334 19.01 5.67 6.60
C PHE A 334 17.98 5.17 5.59
N CYS A 335 18.42 4.73 4.40
CA CYS A 335 17.54 4.13 3.41
C CYS A 335 16.82 2.89 3.97
N ALA A 336 17.53 2.01 4.68
CA ALA A 336 16.94 0.81 5.30
C ALA A 336 15.90 1.17 6.37
N ILE A 337 16.16 2.16 7.23
CA ILE A 337 15.22 2.68 8.22
C ILE A 337 13.95 3.22 7.53
N SER A 338 14.11 3.96 6.43
CA SER A 338 12.99 4.55 5.69
C SER A 338 12.11 3.49 5.01
N TYR A 339 12.58 2.26 4.85
CA TYR A 339 11.85 1.13 4.26
C TYR A 339 11.14 0.23 5.29
N LEU A 340 11.15 0.60 6.58
CA LEU A 340 10.48 -0.17 7.64
C LEU A 340 8.95 0.04 7.72
N PRO A 341 8.39 1.27 7.51
CA PRO A 341 6.98 1.52 7.77
C PRO A 341 6.04 0.69 6.90
N LYS A 342 5.07 0.03 7.53
CA LYS A 342 3.96 -0.70 6.92
C LYS A 342 2.66 0.04 7.23
N ALA A 343 1.78 0.28 6.26
CA ALA A 343 0.46 0.87 6.53
C ALA A 343 -0.57 0.63 5.41
N THR A 344 -0.50 1.38 4.31
CA THR A 344 -1.60 1.51 3.34
C THR A 344 -1.93 0.22 2.60
N VAL A 345 -0.93 -0.50 2.12
CA VAL A 345 -1.13 -1.77 1.41
C VAL A 345 -1.62 -2.84 2.39
N GLN A 346 -1.00 -2.97 3.56
CA GLN A 346 -1.42 -3.91 4.60
C GLN A 346 -2.88 -3.70 4.99
N ALA A 347 -3.30 -2.44 5.18
CA ALA A 347 -4.70 -2.12 5.45
C ALA A 347 -5.63 -2.49 4.28
N SER A 348 -5.19 -2.23 3.03
CA SER A 348 -6.03 -2.43 1.85
C SER A 348 -6.27 -3.90 1.53
N ILE A 349 -5.21 -4.73 1.59
CA ILE A 349 -5.27 -6.13 1.16
C ILE A 349 -5.24 -7.14 2.31
N GLY A 350 -4.84 -6.74 3.52
CA GLY A 350 -4.66 -7.63 4.66
C GLY A 350 -5.94 -8.34 5.13
N GLY A 351 -7.12 -7.77 4.88
CA GLY A 351 -8.40 -8.38 5.22
C GLY A 351 -9.06 -9.16 4.08
N ILE A 352 -8.48 -9.16 2.87
CA ILE A 352 -9.11 -9.82 1.70
C ILE A 352 -9.19 -11.33 1.90
N ALA A 353 -8.12 -11.97 2.35
CA ALA A 353 -8.11 -13.41 2.61
C ALA A 353 -9.18 -13.81 3.64
N LEU A 354 -9.39 -13.00 4.67
CA LEU A 354 -10.44 -13.21 5.66
C LEU A 354 -11.84 -13.06 5.05
N SER A 355 -12.06 -12.02 4.24
CA SER A 355 -13.36 -11.79 3.59
C SER A 355 -13.73 -12.87 2.57
N MET A 356 -12.73 -13.60 2.04
CA MET A 356 -12.91 -14.77 1.17
C MET A 356 -13.11 -16.08 1.95
N GLY A 357 -13.07 -16.05 3.29
CA GLY A 357 -13.24 -17.24 4.13
C GLY A 357 -12.03 -18.17 4.13
N LEU A 358 -10.83 -17.71 3.77
CA LEU A 358 -9.62 -18.53 3.79
C LEU A 358 -9.13 -18.74 5.23
N ASP A 359 -8.67 -19.96 5.56
CA ASP A 359 -8.23 -20.35 6.90
C ASP A 359 -7.10 -19.46 7.44
N CYS A 360 -6.16 -19.07 6.55
CA CYS A 360 -5.06 -18.16 6.88
C CYS A 360 -5.51 -16.69 7.06
N GLY A 361 -6.78 -16.36 6.75
CA GLY A 361 -7.26 -14.97 6.71
C GLY A 361 -7.13 -14.22 8.04
N LYS A 362 -7.47 -14.88 9.17
CA LYS A 362 -7.35 -14.26 10.51
C LYS A 362 -5.90 -13.93 10.87
N ILE A 363 -4.98 -14.82 10.59
CA ILE A 363 -3.57 -14.60 10.92
C ILE A 363 -2.96 -13.51 10.03
N ILE A 364 -3.29 -13.49 8.73
CA ILE A 364 -2.84 -12.45 7.80
C ILE A 364 -3.33 -11.06 8.23
N LEU A 365 -4.61 -10.93 8.59
CA LEU A 365 -5.17 -9.67 9.10
C LEU A 365 -4.47 -9.23 10.39
N THR A 366 -4.21 -10.16 11.30
CA THR A 366 -3.52 -9.88 12.57
C THR A 366 -2.09 -9.37 12.31
N PHE A 367 -1.35 -10.01 11.40
CA PHE A 367 -0.04 -9.52 10.97
C PHE A 367 -0.12 -8.12 10.39
N ALA A 368 -1.07 -7.88 9.47
CA ALA A 368 -1.25 -6.58 8.83
C ALA A 368 -1.48 -5.46 9.87
N VAL A 369 -2.38 -5.69 10.82
CA VAL A 369 -2.72 -4.69 11.84
C VAL A 369 -1.58 -4.45 12.82
N LEU A 370 -0.96 -5.50 13.36
CA LEU A 370 0.16 -5.36 14.29
C LEU A 370 1.37 -4.71 13.59
N ALA A 371 1.61 -5.05 12.32
CA ALA A 371 2.67 -4.41 11.55
C ALA A 371 2.42 -2.90 11.39
N ILE A 372 1.19 -2.47 11.09
CA ILE A 372 0.83 -1.05 11.00
C ILE A 372 1.07 -0.36 12.35
N LEU A 373 0.54 -0.94 13.44
CA LEU A 373 0.63 -0.35 14.77
C LEU A 373 2.07 -0.22 15.28
N ILE A 374 2.94 -1.13 14.91
CA ILE A 374 4.33 -1.16 15.37
C ILE A 374 5.24 -0.41 14.40
N THR A 375 5.22 -0.76 13.11
CA THR A 375 6.25 -0.29 12.17
C THR A 375 5.99 1.11 11.63
N ALA A 376 4.73 1.55 11.51
CA ALA A 376 4.44 2.90 11.05
C ALA A 376 4.94 3.97 12.04
N PRO A 377 4.64 3.90 13.36
CA PRO A 377 5.20 4.85 14.32
C PRO A 377 6.72 4.69 14.48
N LEU A 378 7.22 3.43 14.53
CA LEU A 378 8.65 3.17 14.70
C LEU A 378 9.46 3.73 13.53
N GLY A 379 9.07 3.44 12.29
CA GLY A 379 9.77 3.92 11.12
C GLY A 379 9.65 5.43 10.95
N ALA A 380 8.49 6.03 11.29
CA ALA A 380 8.31 7.47 11.33
C ALA A 380 9.28 8.13 12.31
N PHE A 381 9.29 7.64 13.54
CA PHE A 381 10.15 8.15 14.62
C PHE A 381 11.64 7.99 14.28
N LEU A 382 12.05 6.80 13.84
CA LEU A 382 13.45 6.53 13.50
C LEU A 382 13.92 7.41 12.32
N THR A 383 13.11 7.60 11.29
CA THR A 383 13.43 8.49 10.17
C THR A 383 13.64 9.92 10.66
N ASP A 384 12.69 10.46 11.46
CA ASP A 384 12.76 11.83 12.00
C ASP A 384 13.90 12.02 13.02
N PHE A 385 14.29 10.97 13.74
CA PHE A 385 15.37 11.04 14.75
C PHE A 385 16.77 10.90 14.12
N THR A 386 16.89 10.17 13.03
CA THR A 386 18.20 9.75 12.50
C THR A 386 18.69 10.59 11.32
N TYR A 387 17.82 11.29 10.56
CA TYR A 387 18.20 11.93 9.30
C TYR A 387 19.34 12.95 9.46
N LYS A 388 19.33 13.77 10.50
CA LYS A 388 20.40 14.75 10.76
C LYS A 388 21.76 14.13 11.08
N LYS A 389 21.77 12.88 11.59
CA LYS A 389 22.98 12.16 11.98
C LYS A 389 23.52 11.29 10.85
N LEU A 390 22.63 10.81 9.97
CA LEU A 390 22.95 9.83 8.94
C LEU A 390 23.09 10.44 7.54
N LEU A 391 22.46 11.58 7.28
CA LEU A 391 22.51 12.28 6.00
C LEU A 391 23.33 13.56 6.10
N THR A 392 23.98 13.92 4.99
CA THR A 392 24.66 15.21 4.83
C THR A 392 23.67 16.28 4.39
N LYS A 393 23.81 17.49 4.96
CA LYS A 393 23.04 18.65 4.52
C LYS A 393 23.77 19.34 3.38
N GLU A 394 23.06 19.64 2.32
CA GLU A 394 23.51 20.49 1.22
C GLU A 394 23.01 21.92 1.47
N ASN A 395 23.88 22.91 1.34
CA ASN A 395 23.44 24.30 1.38
C ASN A 395 22.66 24.55 0.07
N ILE A 396 21.38 24.81 0.21
CA ILE A 396 20.54 25.27 -0.90
C ILE A 396 20.79 26.76 -0.97
N ASP A 397 21.72 27.15 -1.88
CA ASP A 397 21.94 28.56 -2.25
C ASP A 397 20.78 29.05 -3.12
#